data_ac8a07c328b90b5be0275e64ccfba720
#
_entry.id   ac8a07c328b90b5be0275e64ccfba720
#
_cell.length_a   1.000
_cell.length_b   1.000
_cell.length_c   1.000
_cell.angle_alpha   90.00
_cell.angle_beta   90.00
_cell.angle_gamma   90.00
#
_symmetry.space_group_name_H-M   'P 1'
#
loop_
_entity.id
_entity.type
_entity.pdbx_description
1 polymer ?
#
loop_
_entity_poly.entity_id
_entity_poly.type
_entity_poly.pdbx_seq_one_letter_code
_entity_poly.pdbx_strand_id
1 'polypeptide(L)'
;MTYYIQISTIDWPKDQVLFEDTLNTLEKLCDTQNGYILNEPVSKFGWTFIDMILKADLHMSMEQEFAEQIKKSKGSKPEEKFTNFLVKYLENNNCKIKLKLMQSN
;
A
#
# COMPACT_ATOMS: atom_id res chain seq x y z
N MET A 1 -11.73 -2.27 7.47
CA MET A 1 -11.38 -3.44 6.66
C MET A 1 -9.88 -3.66 6.66
N THR A 2 -9.43 -4.89 6.85
CA THR A 2 -8.01 -5.23 6.79
C THR A 2 -7.69 -5.73 5.40
N TYR A 3 -6.64 -5.18 4.79
CA TYR A 3 -6.22 -5.58 3.45
C TYR A 3 -4.90 -6.38 3.53
N TYR A 4 -4.84 -7.45 2.76
CA TYR A 4 -3.64 -8.26 2.58
C TYR A 4 -3.16 -7.99 1.16
N ILE A 5 -2.03 -7.32 1.03
CA ILE A 5 -1.49 -6.85 -0.25
C ILE A 5 -0.11 -7.43 -0.47
N GLN A 6 0.13 -7.99 -1.65
CA GLN A 6 1.46 -8.45 -2.02
C GLN A 6 2.18 -7.35 -2.79
N ILE A 7 3.37 -7.00 -2.31
CA ILE A 7 4.26 -6.06 -2.96
C ILE A 7 5.23 -6.86 -3.81
N SER A 8 5.47 -6.43 -5.06
CA SER A 8 6.45 -7.04 -5.95
C SER A 8 7.41 -5.98 -6.46
N THR A 9 8.70 -6.23 -6.38
CA THR A 9 9.73 -5.29 -6.80
C THR A 9 11.00 -6.04 -7.24
N ILE A 10 11.82 -5.40 -8.06
CA ILE A 10 13.12 -5.93 -8.48
C ILE A 10 14.27 -5.36 -7.66
N ASP A 11 14.04 -4.33 -6.87
CA ASP A 11 15.08 -3.68 -6.05
C ASP A 11 14.49 -3.29 -4.68
N TRP A 12 14.25 -4.29 -3.85
CA TRP A 12 13.63 -4.07 -2.55
C TRP A 12 14.46 -3.19 -1.61
N PRO A 13 15.80 -3.34 -1.51
CA PRO A 13 16.58 -2.46 -0.61
C PRO A 13 16.37 -0.98 -0.89
N LYS A 14 16.23 -0.60 -2.15
CA LYS A 14 15.95 0.79 -2.54
C LYS A 14 14.48 1.14 -2.30
N ASP A 15 13.58 0.29 -2.78
CA ASP A 15 12.14 0.57 -2.71
C ASP A 15 11.61 0.52 -1.30
N GLN A 16 12.21 -0.30 -0.42
CA GLN A 16 11.80 -0.40 0.97
C GLN A 16 11.84 0.95 1.68
N VAL A 17 12.92 1.70 1.50
CA VAL A 17 13.09 3.01 2.15
C VAL A 17 11.98 3.95 1.70
N LEU A 18 11.74 4.03 0.40
CA LEU A 18 10.71 4.90 -0.18
C LEU A 18 9.32 4.46 0.26
N PHE A 19 9.08 3.15 0.28
CA PHE A 19 7.79 2.59 0.68
C PHE A 19 7.48 2.91 2.13
N GLU A 20 8.39 2.62 3.04
CA GLU A 20 8.17 2.84 4.47
C GLU A 20 8.07 4.33 4.78
N ASP A 21 8.88 5.18 4.14
CA ASP A 21 8.76 6.63 4.32
C ASP A 21 7.39 7.14 3.89
N THR A 22 6.88 6.63 2.77
CA THR A 22 5.57 7.03 2.26
C THR A 22 4.46 6.56 3.20
N LEU A 23 4.51 5.31 3.64
CA LEU A 23 3.50 4.78 4.57
C LEU A 23 3.54 5.49 5.92
N ASN A 24 4.73 5.82 6.42
CA ASN A 24 4.87 6.55 7.68
C ASN A 24 4.31 7.98 7.55
N THR A 25 4.49 8.61 6.39
CA THR A 25 3.87 9.92 6.12
C THR A 25 2.36 9.81 6.08
N LEU A 26 1.83 8.77 5.46
CA LEU A 26 0.38 8.52 5.43
C LEU A 26 -0.16 8.32 6.85
N GLU A 27 0.54 7.61 7.70
CA GLU A 27 0.10 7.43 9.08
C GLU A 27 0.05 8.74 9.85
N LYS A 28 1.01 9.65 9.62
CA LYS A 28 0.99 10.97 10.23
C LYS A 28 -0.19 11.80 9.75
N LEU A 29 -0.47 11.78 8.44
CA LEU A 29 -1.61 12.48 7.86
C LEU A 29 -2.93 11.93 8.37
N CYS A 30 -3.01 10.65 8.60
CA CYS A 30 -4.22 9.96 9.05
C CYS A 30 -4.33 9.83 10.57
N ASP A 31 -3.34 10.31 11.29
CA ASP A 31 -3.27 10.24 12.75
C ASP A 31 -3.43 8.79 13.26
N THR A 32 -2.68 7.88 12.65
CA THR A 32 -2.65 6.46 13.04
C THR A 32 -1.23 6.03 13.37
N GLN A 33 -1.09 4.92 14.09
CA GLN A 33 0.19 4.30 14.42
C GLN A 33 0.11 2.80 14.24
N ASN A 34 1.22 2.22 13.77
CA ASN A 34 1.32 0.77 13.57
C ASN A 34 0.20 0.21 12.68
N GLY A 35 -0.19 0.98 11.66
CA GLY A 35 -1.30 0.64 10.79
C GLY A 35 -0.96 -0.35 9.69
N TYR A 36 0.31 -0.73 9.54
CA TYR A 36 0.71 -1.73 8.56
C TYR A 36 1.82 -2.62 9.10
N ILE A 37 1.90 -3.83 8.57
CA ILE A 37 2.93 -4.81 8.92
C ILE A 37 3.52 -5.34 7.61
N LEU A 38 4.85 -5.38 7.52
CA LEU A 38 5.55 -6.02 6.41
C LEU A 38 6.09 -7.36 6.87
N ASN A 39 5.73 -8.43 6.18
CA ASN A 39 6.24 -9.76 6.46
C ASN A 39 7.64 -9.94 5.82
N GLU A 40 8.29 -11.06 6.11
CA GLU A 40 9.63 -11.36 5.60
C GLU A 40 9.64 -11.39 4.07
N PRO A 41 10.58 -10.68 3.40
CA PRO A 41 10.69 -10.73 1.95
C PRO A 41 11.08 -12.11 1.45
N VAL A 42 10.53 -12.50 0.31
CA VAL A 42 10.86 -13.76 -0.39
C VAL A 42 11.32 -13.42 -1.80
N SER A 43 12.53 -13.86 -2.16
CA SER A 43 13.09 -13.60 -3.49
C SER A 43 12.96 -14.82 -4.39
N LYS A 44 12.47 -14.59 -5.62
CA LYS A 44 12.32 -15.62 -6.66
C LYS A 44 12.52 -15.00 -8.03
N PHE A 45 13.38 -15.62 -8.84
CA PHE A 45 13.58 -15.25 -10.25
C PHE A 45 13.87 -13.75 -10.45
N GLY A 46 14.69 -13.18 -9.56
CA GLY A 46 15.06 -11.76 -9.65
C GLY A 46 14.02 -10.80 -9.08
N TRP A 47 12.89 -11.30 -8.63
CA TRP A 47 11.84 -10.51 -7.98
C TRP A 47 11.87 -10.73 -6.48
N THR A 48 11.47 -9.71 -5.73
CA THR A 48 11.23 -9.82 -4.29
C THR A 48 9.75 -9.58 -4.03
N PHE A 49 9.16 -10.46 -3.24
CA PHE A 49 7.74 -10.42 -2.86
C PHE A 49 7.64 -10.19 -1.37
N ILE A 50 6.85 -9.22 -0.97
CA ILE A 50 6.61 -8.88 0.43
C ILE A 50 5.10 -8.82 0.65
N ASP A 51 4.62 -9.58 1.62
CA ASP A 51 3.22 -9.53 2.00
C ASP A 51 3.05 -8.44 3.05
N MET A 52 2.16 -7.50 2.78
CA MET A 52 1.82 -6.42 3.70
C MET A 52 0.41 -6.63 4.24
N ILE A 53 0.26 -6.41 5.53
CA ILE A 53 -1.05 -6.33 6.17
C ILE A 53 -1.33 -4.86 6.42
N LEU A 54 -2.35 -4.33 5.77
CA LEU A 54 -2.81 -2.96 6.00
C LEU A 54 -4.00 -3.04 6.94
N LYS A 55 -3.81 -2.57 8.16
CA LYS A 55 -4.82 -2.69 9.21
C LYS A 55 -6.01 -1.77 8.98
N ALA A 56 -7.14 -2.16 9.55
CA ALA A 56 -8.40 -1.44 9.37
C ALA A 56 -8.32 0.05 9.75
N ASP A 57 -7.62 0.36 10.83
CA ASP A 57 -7.53 1.76 11.31
C ASP A 57 -6.90 2.66 10.25
N LEU A 58 -5.76 2.26 9.69
CA LEU A 58 -5.09 3.06 8.67
C LEU A 58 -5.92 3.08 7.38
N HIS A 59 -6.45 1.93 6.97
CA HIS A 59 -7.29 1.86 5.77
C HIS A 59 -8.49 2.80 5.87
N MET A 60 -9.23 2.75 6.98
CA MET A 60 -10.43 3.58 7.16
C MET A 60 -10.07 5.06 7.22
N SER A 61 -8.97 5.40 7.87
CA SER A 61 -8.52 6.79 7.92
C SER A 61 -8.11 7.31 6.55
N MET A 62 -7.47 6.47 5.73
CA MET A 62 -7.12 6.82 4.35
C MET A 62 -8.39 7.03 3.52
N GLU A 63 -9.39 6.17 3.69
CA GLU A 63 -10.67 6.31 2.97
C GLU A 63 -11.36 7.65 3.29
N GLN A 64 -11.23 8.13 4.52
CA GLN A 64 -11.79 9.43 4.92
C GLN A 64 -10.95 10.59 4.39
N GLU A 65 -9.64 10.52 4.57
CA GLU A 65 -8.72 11.60 4.20
C GLU A 65 -8.64 11.81 2.69
N PHE A 66 -8.69 10.72 1.93
CA PHE A 66 -8.50 10.74 0.47
C PHE A 66 -9.75 10.28 -0.29
N ALA A 67 -10.93 10.48 0.28
CA ALA A 67 -12.18 9.96 -0.28
C ALA A 67 -12.38 10.31 -1.77
N GLU A 68 -12.13 11.56 -2.15
CA GLU A 68 -12.32 12.01 -3.53
C GLU A 68 -11.31 11.37 -4.48
N GLN A 69 -10.05 11.30 -4.08
CA GLN A 69 -9.00 10.70 -4.90
C GLN A 69 -9.24 9.21 -5.10
N ILE A 70 -9.65 8.52 -4.04
CA ILE A 70 -9.96 7.08 -4.11
C ILE A 70 -11.15 6.86 -5.04
N LYS A 71 -12.20 7.65 -4.89
CA LYS A 71 -13.40 7.56 -5.73
C LYS A 71 -13.07 7.72 -7.21
N LYS A 72 -12.12 8.59 -7.55
CA LYS A 72 -11.71 8.86 -8.93
C LYS A 72 -10.68 7.86 -9.46
N SER A 73 -10.16 6.98 -8.62
CA SER A 73 -9.17 5.99 -9.03
C SER A 73 -9.81 4.91 -9.90
N LYS A 74 -8.97 4.25 -10.71
CA LYS A 74 -9.42 3.18 -11.59
C LYS A 74 -9.90 1.97 -10.79
N GLY A 75 -10.88 1.27 -11.34
CA GLY A 75 -11.42 0.06 -10.75
C GLY A 75 -12.93 0.07 -10.72
N SER A 76 -13.53 -1.12 -10.75
CA SER A 76 -14.98 -1.29 -10.68
C SER A 76 -15.46 -1.50 -9.26
N LYS A 77 -14.60 -1.99 -8.37
CA LYS A 77 -14.92 -2.26 -6.97
C LYS A 77 -14.17 -1.30 -6.04
N PRO A 78 -14.71 -1.02 -4.84
CA PRO A 78 -14.02 -0.15 -3.88
C PRO A 78 -12.60 -0.60 -3.56
N GLU A 79 -12.37 -1.92 -3.42
CA GLU A 79 -11.04 -2.47 -3.11
C GLU A 79 -10.05 -2.20 -4.24
N GLU A 80 -10.50 -2.31 -5.49
CA GLU A 80 -9.67 -2.02 -6.65
C GLU A 80 -9.30 -0.53 -6.70
N LYS A 81 -10.28 0.34 -6.45
CA LYS A 81 -10.05 1.78 -6.42
C LYS A 81 -9.05 2.17 -5.34
N PHE A 82 -9.18 1.60 -4.15
CA PHE A 82 -8.26 1.86 -3.06
C PHE A 82 -6.84 1.39 -3.40
N THR A 83 -6.70 0.18 -3.93
CA THR A 83 -5.39 -0.37 -4.29
C THR A 83 -4.73 0.47 -5.38
N ASN A 84 -5.48 0.87 -6.40
CA ASN A 84 -4.96 1.72 -7.48
C ASN A 84 -4.62 3.12 -6.98
N PHE A 85 -5.38 3.65 -6.05
CA PHE A 85 -5.04 4.91 -5.40
C PHE A 85 -3.68 4.79 -4.68
N LEU A 86 -3.47 3.71 -3.94
CA LEU A 86 -2.24 3.52 -3.18
C LEU A 86 -1.03 3.39 -4.13
N VAL A 87 -1.18 2.65 -5.24
CA VAL A 87 -0.14 2.54 -6.26
C VAL A 87 0.24 3.93 -6.77
N LYS A 88 -0.76 4.73 -7.12
CA LYS A 88 -0.54 6.08 -7.64
C LYS A 88 0.12 6.99 -6.61
N TYR A 89 -0.30 6.89 -5.37
CA TYR A 89 0.28 7.66 -4.28
C TYR A 89 1.76 7.33 -4.09
N LEU A 90 2.10 6.05 -4.15
CA LEU A 90 3.49 5.60 -4.05
C LEU A 90 4.31 6.08 -5.25
N GLU A 91 3.77 5.98 -6.47
CA GLU A 91 4.46 6.47 -7.67
C GLU A 91 4.76 7.96 -7.57
N ASN A 92 3.82 8.74 -7.05
CA ASN A 92 4.01 10.19 -6.87
C ASN A 92 5.08 10.50 -5.84
N ASN A 93 5.46 9.53 -5.03
CA ASN A 93 6.55 9.63 -4.06
C ASN A 93 7.79 8.85 -4.51
N ASN A 94 7.92 8.62 -5.81
CA ASN A 94 9.06 7.96 -6.46
C ASN A 94 9.22 6.47 -6.12
N CYS A 95 8.18 5.86 -5.57
CA CYS A 95 8.19 4.43 -5.24
C CYS A 95 7.37 3.68 -6.29
N LYS A 96 8.04 3.11 -7.28
CA LYS A 96 7.41 2.39 -8.39
C LYS A 96 7.47 0.88 -8.11
N ILE A 97 6.44 0.37 -7.48
CA ILE A 97 6.31 -1.04 -7.15
C ILE A 97 4.97 -1.55 -7.65
N LYS A 98 4.81 -2.86 -7.66
CA LYS A 98 3.53 -3.49 -8.00
C LYS A 98 2.83 -3.90 -6.72
N LEU A 99 1.53 -3.64 -6.66
CA LEU A 99 0.67 -4.06 -5.56
C LEU A 99 -0.41 -4.97 -6.09
N LYS A 100 -0.64 -6.07 -5.40
CA LYS A 100 -1.72 -7.00 -5.73
C LYS A 100 -2.54 -7.25 -4.47
N LEU A 101 -3.83 -6.92 -4.54
CA LEU A 101 -4.74 -7.23 -3.43
C LEU A 101 -4.96 -8.73 -3.40
N MET A 102 -4.57 -9.36 -2.27
CA MET A 102 -4.73 -10.81 -2.08
C MET A 102 -6.03 -11.13 -1.39
N GLN A 103 -6.43 -10.30 -0.42
CA GLN A 103 -7.62 -10.53 0.39
C GLN A 103 -8.00 -9.26 1.12
N SER A 104 -9.31 -9.06 1.35
CA SER A 104 -9.83 -7.99 2.20
C SER A 104 -10.85 -8.57 3.18
N ASN A 105 -10.74 -8.19 4.44
CA ASN A 105 -11.63 -8.65 5.50
C ASN A 105 -12.20 -7.46 6.29
#